data_8fdfdff04866ee2f82bdb146d16f6277
#
_entry.id   8fdfdff04866ee2f82bdb146d16f6277
#
_cell.length_a   1.000
_cell.length_b   1.000
_cell.length_c   1.000
_cell.angle_alpha   90.00
_cell.angle_beta   90.00
_cell.angle_gamma   90.00
#
_symmetry.space_group_name_H-M   'P 1'
#
loop_
_entity.id
_entity.type
_entity.pdbx_description
1 polymer ?
#
loop_
_entity_poly.entity_id
_entity_poly.type
_entity_poly.pdbx_seq_one_letter_code
_entity_poly.pdbx_strand_id
1 'polypeptide(L)'
;MNDFIIQDGVLVECEEPTGDVVIPEGVTAIGSNAFWGARNMHSVYIPDGVKKIGESAFGACSGLKSIRIPHTVTSIGTDAFVCCGFETIELPPKLSSIGEGVFRLSNLREISIPDKVKTIGYKSFKGCLHLEEVKLPQGLKLIKDDAFRDCHKLKNINISSDVEIGWSAFGMCNGLADEDGFIIINRIVFESPAMHRTAIVEIPDGVEIVDHATPSGDSELVYYEKGKEPVTGFCRKVILPSSVKTIRPTAFPWGNLVEIVSRSNANITVGLSFPWGTKLKKITLPKGAELPPNPFSYNAEYAKTFAGIKIVFESI
;
A
#
# COMPACT_ATOMS: atom_id res chain seq x y z
N MET A 1 -38.32 8.81 -7.08
CA MET A 1 -37.58 9.12 -8.36
C MET A 1 -36.34 9.83 -7.87
N ASN A 2 -35.15 9.45 -8.33
CA ASN A 2 -33.92 10.13 -7.89
C ASN A 2 -33.88 11.53 -8.52
N ASP A 3 -33.68 12.56 -7.73
CA ASP A 3 -33.65 13.93 -8.20
C ASP A 3 -32.18 14.33 -8.50
N PHE A 4 -31.92 14.60 -9.78
CA PHE A 4 -30.59 14.91 -10.27
C PHE A 4 -30.43 16.43 -10.47
N ILE A 5 -29.37 17.01 -9.90
CA ILE A 5 -28.96 18.37 -10.17
C ILE A 5 -27.85 18.33 -11.22
N ILE A 6 -28.18 18.82 -12.42
CA ILE A 6 -27.27 18.83 -13.58
C ILE A 6 -27.04 20.27 -14.02
N GLN A 7 -25.77 20.66 -14.13
CA GLN A 7 -25.34 21.99 -14.58
C GLN A 7 -24.31 21.83 -15.71
N ASP A 8 -24.55 22.41 -16.85
CA ASP A 8 -23.64 22.35 -18.01
C ASP A 8 -23.20 20.97 -18.40
N GLY A 9 -24.08 19.98 -18.31
CA GLY A 9 -23.82 18.56 -18.59
C GLY A 9 -23.03 17.85 -17.47
N VAL A 10 -22.76 18.49 -16.35
CA VAL A 10 -22.16 17.87 -15.16
C VAL A 10 -23.26 17.51 -14.17
N LEU A 11 -23.34 16.24 -13.76
CA LEU A 11 -24.16 15.82 -12.63
C LEU A 11 -23.47 16.27 -11.35
N VAL A 12 -24.01 17.31 -10.72
CA VAL A 12 -23.42 17.94 -9.52
C VAL A 12 -23.80 17.19 -8.25
N GLU A 13 -25.07 16.75 -8.18
CA GLU A 13 -25.61 16.07 -6.99
C GLU A 13 -26.80 15.17 -7.39
N CYS A 14 -27.01 14.11 -6.63
CA CYS A 14 -28.22 13.31 -6.66
C CYS A 14 -28.79 13.27 -5.23
N GLU A 15 -29.97 13.85 -5.04
CA GLU A 15 -30.62 13.90 -3.73
C GLU A 15 -31.18 12.53 -3.35
N GLU A 16 -30.81 12.04 -2.16
CA GLU A 16 -31.27 10.77 -1.56
C GLU A 16 -31.33 9.56 -2.51
N PRO A 17 -30.24 9.22 -3.25
CA PRO A 17 -30.28 8.15 -4.21
C PRO A 17 -30.50 6.80 -3.53
N THR A 18 -31.46 6.05 -4.04
CA THR A 18 -31.84 4.72 -3.51
C THR A 18 -32.06 3.71 -4.61
N GLY A 19 -31.83 2.42 -4.32
CA GLY A 19 -32.07 1.32 -5.24
C GLY A 19 -31.19 1.39 -6.49
N ASP A 20 -31.79 1.16 -7.66
CA ASP A 20 -31.11 1.16 -8.93
C ASP A 20 -31.19 2.58 -9.56
N VAL A 21 -30.04 3.17 -9.76
CA VAL A 21 -29.92 4.55 -10.27
C VAL A 21 -29.52 4.54 -11.75
N VAL A 22 -30.29 5.20 -12.58
CA VAL A 22 -29.96 5.42 -14.00
C VAL A 22 -29.70 6.89 -14.21
N ILE A 23 -28.44 7.25 -14.49
CA ILE A 23 -28.04 8.63 -14.76
C ILE A 23 -28.61 9.06 -16.12
N PRO A 24 -29.23 10.24 -16.24
CA PRO A 24 -29.85 10.69 -17.50
C PRO A 24 -28.87 10.82 -18.65
N GLU A 25 -29.37 10.60 -19.87
CA GLU A 25 -28.62 10.89 -21.08
C GLU A 25 -28.29 12.39 -21.17
N GLY A 26 -27.19 12.72 -21.85
CA GLY A 26 -26.70 14.08 -21.95
C GLY A 26 -25.74 14.51 -20.83
N VAL A 27 -25.59 13.71 -19.77
CA VAL A 27 -24.55 13.93 -18.76
C VAL A 27 -23.18 13.58 -19.38
N THR A 28 -22.23 14.50 -19.26
CA THR A 28 -20.86 14.38 -19.80
C THR A 28 -19.81 14.16 -18.71
N ALA A 29 -20.13 14.49 -17.46
CA ALA A 29 -19.28 14.25 -16.31
C ALA A 29 -20.11 14.02 -15.03
N ILE A 30 -19.56 13.22 -14.12
CA ILE A 30 -20.04 13.11 -12.74
C ILE A 30 -19.20 14.05 -11.89
N GLY A 31 -19.83 14.96 -11.17
CA GLY A 31 -19.18 15.94 -10.30
C GLY A 31 -18.53 15.33 -9.08
N SER A 32 -17.72 16.12 -8.38
CA SER A 32 -17.13 15.72 -7.09
C SER A 32 -18.24 15.53 -6.05
N ASN A 33 -18.16 14.44 -5.28
CA ASN A 33 -19.11 14.04 -4.24
C ASN A 33 -20.56 13.83 -4.71
N ALA A 34 -20.85 13.75 -6.01
CA ALA A 34 -22.22 13.72 -6.55
C ALA A 34 -23.13 12.63 -5.95
N PHE A 35 -22.56 11.53 -5.47
CA PHE A 35 -23.24 10.43 -4.78
C PHE A 35 -22.58 10.10 -3.43
N TRP A 36 -21.82 11.02 -2.84
CA TRP A 36 -21.13 10.72 -1.59
C TRP A 36 -22.08 10.23 -0.50
N GLY A 37 -21.77 9.07 0.09
CA GLY A 37 -22.52 8.52 1.21
C GLY A 37 -23.86 7.87 0.84
N ALA A 38 -24.14 7.65 -0.43
CA ALA A 38 -25.36 7.01 -0.93
C ALA A 38 -25.43 5.51 -0.57
N ARG A 39 -25.64 5.21 0.70
CA ARG A 39 -25.58 3.83 1.26
C ARG A 39 -26.73 2.94 0.81
N ASN A 40 -27.86 3.53 0.40
CA ASN A 40 -29.06 2.81 -0.03
C ASN A 40 -29.13 2.61 -1.55
N MET A 41 -28.10 3.06 -2.29
CA MET A 41 -27.97 2.86 -3.73
C MET A 41 -27.38 1.46 -4.00
N HIS A 42 -28.05 0.64 -4.82
CA HIS A 42 -27.65 -0.73 -5.09
C HIS A 42 -26.88 -0.88 -6.40
N SER A 43 -27.33 -0.18 -7.44
CA SER A 43 -26.66 -0.17 -8.73
C SER A 43 -26.67 1.21 -9.37
N VAL A 44 -25.67 1.46 -10.26
CA VAL A 44 -25.61 2.69 -11.04
C VAL A 44 -25.33 2.37 -12.51
N TYR A 45 -26.14 2.89 -13.39
CA TYR A 45 -25.90 2.94 -14.82
C TYR A 45 -25.42 4.34 -15.21
N ILE A 46 -24.18 4.43 -15.72
CA ILE A 46 -23.59 5.67 -16.23
C ILE A 46 -23.71 5.66 -17.77
N PRO A 47 -24.33 6.67 -18.42
CA PRO A 47 -24.53 6.70 -19.86
C PRO A 47 -23.23 6.92 -20.63
N ASP A 48 -23.23 6.51 -21.92
CA ASP A 48 -22.04 6.54 -22.77
C ASP A 48 -21.45 7.93 -23.08
N GLY A 49 -22.16 9.01 -22.76
CA GLY A 49 -21.69 10.38 -22.90
C GLY A 49 -20.63 10.81 -21.87
N VAL A 50 -20.59 10.13 -20.71
CA VAL A 50 -19.74 10.51 -19.59
C VAL A 50 -18.27 10.23 -19.89
N LYS A 51 -17.40 11.24 -19.67
CA LYS A 51 -15.95 11.19 -19.89
C LYS A 51 -15.12 11.24 -18.59
N LYS A 52 -15.70 11.80 -17.51
CA LYS A 52 -15.03 11.99 -16.24
C LYS A 52 -15.92 11.59 -15.06
N ILE A 53 -15.31 10.97 -14.08
CA ILE A 53 -15.87 10.75 -12.74
C ILE A 53 -15.04 11.58 -11.78
N GLY A 54 -15.70 12.47 -11.02
CA GLY A 54 -15.08 13.43 -10.13
C GLY A 54 -14.47 12.82 -8.87
N GLU A 55 -13.82 13.66 -8.09
CA GLU A 55 -13.28 13.32 -6.77
C GLU A 55 -14.41 12.85 -5.85
N SER A 56 -14.19 11.72 -5.16
CA SER A 56 -15.14 11.15 -4.20
C SER A 56 -16.57 10.96 -4.74
N ALA A 57 -16.75 10.93 -6.06
CA ALA A 57 -18.07 10.97 -6.69
C ALA A 57 -19.02 9.86 -6.20
N PHE A 58 -18.51 8.69 -5.89
CA PHE A 58 -19.23 7.56 -5.32
C PHE A 58 -18.65 7.12 -3.96
N GLY A 59 -17.93 8.02 -3.27
CA GLY A 59 -17.33 7.72 -1.99
C GLY A 59 -18.37 7.33 -0.93
N ALA A 60 -18.02 6.36 -0.08
CA ALA A 60 -18.86 5.81 0.99
C ALA A 60 -20.21 5.22 0.53
N CYS A 61 -20.33 4.80 -0.73
CA CYS A 61 -21.48 4.07 -1.25
C CYS A 61 -21.41 2.58 -0.87
N SER A 62 -21.49 2.28 0.42
CA SER A 62 -21.31 0.90 0.93
C SER A 62 -22.40 -0.10 0.47
N GLY A 63 -23.56 0.40 0.07
CA GLY A 63 -24.64 -0.40 -0.51
C GLY A 63 -24.47 -0.72 -1.99
N LEU A 64 -23.60 0.00 -2.71
CA LEU A 64 -23.42 -0.13 -4.16
C LEU A 64 -22.78 -1.49 -4.51
N LYS A 65 -23.58 -2.38 -5.13
CA LYS A 65 -23.16 -3.75 -5.51
C LYS A 65 -22.70 -3.85 -6.94
N SER A 66 -23.17 -2.97 -7.82
CA SER A 66 -22.76 -2.95 -9.22
C SER A 66 -22.75 -1.53 -9.77
N ILE A 67 -21.82 -1.28 -10.69
CA ILE A 67 -21.72 -0.02 -11.42
C ILE A 67 -21.25 -0.31 -12.83
N ARG A 68 -21.99 0.20 -13.83
CA ARG A 68 -21.53 0.18 -15.20
C ARG A 68 -20.84 1.50 -15.51
N ILE A 69 -19.52 1.43 -15.73
CA ILE A 69 -18.73 2.57 -16.20
C ILE A 69 -18.58 2.48 -17.72
N PRO A 70 -18.99 3.49 -18.50
CA PRO A 70 -18.89 3.41 -19.95
C PRO A 70 -17.44 3.53 -20.44
N HIS A 71 -17.16 2.91 -21.60
CA HIS A 71 -15.84 2.96 -22.25
C HIS A 71 -15.38 4.37 -22.68
N THR A 72 -16.28 5.34 -22.63
CA THR A 72 -16.00 6.76 -22.91
C THR A 72 -15.28 7.46 -21.75
N VAL A 73 -15.34 6.92 -20.53
CA VAL A 73 -14.64 7.49 -19.36
C VAL A 73 -13.12 7.36 -19.55
N THR A 74 -12.44 8.47 -19.37
CA THR A 74 -10.98 8.57 -19.50
C THR A 74 -10.28 9.00 -18.21
N SER A 75 -11.06 9.45 -17.21
CA SER A 75 -10.52 9.94 -15.94
C SER A 75 -11.46 9.59 -14.79
N ILE A 76 -10.85 9.08 -13.71
CA ILE A 76 -11.49 8.79 -12.42
C ILE A 76 -10.71 9.57 -11.35
N GLY A 77 -11.42 10.40 -10.60
CA GLY A 77 -10.85 11.29 -9.58
C GLY A 77 -10.36 10.57 -8.33
N THR A 78 -9.66 11.31 -7.48
CA THR A 78 -9.20 10.85 -6.16
C THR A 78 -10.37 10.34 -5.32
N ASP A 79 -10.17 9.22 -4.62
CA ASP A 79 -11.16 8.59 -3.73
C ASP A 79 -12.54 8.31 -4.40
N ALA A 80 -12.64 8.29 -5.74
CA ALA A 80 -13.93 8.23 -6.44
C ALA A 80 -14.83 7.06 -6.01
N PHE A 81 -14.25 5.94 -5.60
CA PHE A 81 -14.93 4.73 -5.15
C PHE A 81 -14.46 4.27 -3.77
N VAL A 82 -13.99 5.18 -2.92
CA VAL A 82 -13.58 4.85 -1.56
C VAL A 82 -14.76 4.27 -0.76
N CYS A 83 -14.51 3.21 0.00
CA CYS A 83 -15.53 2.53 0.84
C CYS A 83 -16.77 2.04 0.06
N CYS A 84 -16.64 1.67 -1.22
CA CYS A 84 -17.74 1.09 -2.00
C CYS A 84 -17.95 -0.39 -1.72
N GLY A 85 -19.21 -0.85 -1.91
CA GLY A 85 -19.64 -2.19 -1.54
C GLY A 85 -19.57 -3.25 -2.65
N PHE A 86 -19.15 -2.92 -3.88
CA PHE A 86 -19.03 -3.88 -4.98
C PHE A 86 -17.82 -4.80 -4.82
N GLU A 87 -17.98 -6.06 -5.22
CA GLU A 87 -16.92 -7.07 -5.15
C GLU A 87 -16.07 -7.12 -6.43
N THR A 88 -16.63 -6.68 -7.55
CA THR A 88 -15.97 -6.59 -8.85
C THR A 88 -16.34 -5.30 -9.57
N ILE A 89 -15.48 -4.84 -10.46
CA ILE A 89 -15.74 -3.67 -11.29
C ILE A 89 -15.01 -3.81 -12.63
N GLU A 90 -15.69 -3.47 -13.71
CA GLU A 90 -15.06 -3.36 -15.01
C GLU A 90 -14.57 -1.93 -15.25
N LEU A 91 -13.28 -1.78 -15.53
CA LEU A 91 -12.65 -0.48 -15.75
C LEU A 91 -12.61 -0.08 -17.22
N PRO A 92 -12.82 1.20 -17.54
CA PRO A 92 -12.77 1.68 -18.91
C PRO A 92 -11.38 1.48 -19.54
N PRO A 93 -11.27 0.97 -20.77
CA PRO A 93 -9.99 0.61 -21.39
C PRO A 93 -9.11 1.80 -21.78
N LYS A 94 -9.62 3.02 -21.65
CA LYS A 94 -8.90 4.26 -21.97
C LYS A 94 -8.15 4.87 -20.79
N LEU A 95 -8.31 4.33 -19.60
CA LEU A 95 -7.59 4.82 -18.42
C LEU A 95 -6.08 4.65 -18.61
N SER A 96 -5.32 5.69 -18.29
CA SER A 96 -3.85 5.68 -18.30
C SER A 96 -3.22 5.50 -16.91
N SER A 97 -4.02 5.67 -15.87
CA SER A 97 -3.62 5.47 -14.47
C SER A 97 -4.83 5.12 -13.61
N ILE A 98 -4.57 4.41 -12.51
CA ILE A 98 -5.47 4.38 -11.36
C ILE A 98 -5.01 5.47 -10.40
N GLY A 99 -5.90 6.42 -10.11
CA GLY A 99 -5.59 7.60 -9.29
C GLY A 99 -5.39 7.29 -7.80
N GLU A 100 -5.12 8.34 -7.03
CA GLU A 100 -4.99 8.26 -5.57
C GLU A 100 -6.30 7.80 -4.93
N GLY A 101 -6.20 6.80 -4.04
CA GLY A 101 -7.30 6.33 -3.20
C GLY A 101 -8.52 5.76 -3.93
N VAL A 102 -8.50 5.63 -5.26
CA VAL A 102 -9.72 5.35 -6.07
C VAL A 102 -10.58 4.24 -5.50
N PHE A 103 -9.99 3.16 -5.02
CA PHE A 103 -10.70 2.00 -4.46
C PHE A 103 -10.38 1.76 -2.98
N ARG A 104 -9.79 2.74 -2.30
CA ARG A 104 -9.42 2.60 -0.89
C ARG A 104 -10.59 2.13 -0.03
N LEU A 105 -10.36 1.09 0.81
CA LEU A 105 -11.37 0.51 1.72
C LEU A 105 -12.62 -0.05 1.00
N SER A 106 -12.55 -0.36 -0.30
CA SER A 106 -13.67 -1.00 -1.01
C SER A 106 -13.72 -2.51 -0.76
N ASN A 107 -14.88 -3.12 -1.05
CA ASN A 107 -15.09 -4.57 -0.88
C ASN A 107 -14.59 -5.42 -2.05
N LEU A 108 -13.78 -4.86 -2.96
CA LEU A 108 -13.23 -5.59 -4.11
C LEU A 108 -12.62 -6.93 -3.71
N ARG A 109 -12.94 -7.99 -4.50
CA ARG A 109 -12.32 -9.31 -4.43
C ARG A 109 -11.33 -9.55 -5.56
N GLU A 110 -11.66 -9.06 -6.74
CA GLU A 110 -10.80 -9.16 -7.91
C GLU A 110 -10.92 -7.91 -8.78
N ILE A 111 -9.86 -7.61 -9.52
CA ILE A 111 -9.87 -6.53 -10.49
C ILE A 111 -8.87 -6.79 -11.62
N SER A 112 -9.26 -6.44 -12.85
CA SER A 112 -8.36 -6.40 -13.99
C SER A 112 -8.04 -4.95 -14.35
N ILE A 113 -6.76 -4.61 -14.33
CA ILE A 113 -6.29 -3.25 -14.65
C ILE A 113 -6.09 -3.13 -16.17
N PRO A 114 -6.67 -2.11 -16.82
CA PRO A 114 -6.60 -1.96 -18.28
C PRO A 114 -5.18 -1.80 -18.83
N ASP A 115 -4.92 -2.25 -20.05
CA ASP A 115 -3.58 -2.33 -20.67
C ASP A 115 -2.87 -0.98 -20.82
N LYS A 116 -3.64 0.12 -20.90
CA LYS A 116 -3.07 1.47 -21.02
C LYS A 116 -2.58 2.05 -19.70
N VAL A 117 -2.93 1.45 -18.58
CA VAL A 117 -2.51 1.93 -17.27
C VAL A 117 -1.00 1.75 -17.09
N LYS A 118 -0.33 2.84 -16.75
CA LYS A 118 1.12 2.89 -16.48
C LYS A 118 1.44 3.09 -15.01
N THR A 119 0.46 3.57 -14.24
CA THR A 119 0.66 3.90 -12.83
C THR A 119 -0.53 3.46 -11.98
N ILE A 120 -0.23 2.75 -10.90
CA ILE A 120 -1.13 2.51 -9.77
C ILE A 120 -0.82 3.57 -8.71
N GLY A 121 -1.81 4.39 -8.37
CA GLY A 121 -1.66 5.58 -7.55
C GLY A 121 -1.45 5.31 -6.06
N TYR A 122 -1.12 6.36 -5.33
CA TYR A 122 -0.98 6.38 -3.88
C TYR A 122 -2.27 5.87 -3.22
N LYS A 123 -2.14 4.89 -2.32
CA LYS A 123 -3.27 4.29 -1.57
C LYS A 123 -4.44 3.78 -2.41
N SER A 124 -4.28 3.56 -3.71
CA SER A 124 -5.41 3.29 -4.62
C SER A 124 -6.26 2.08 -4.24
N PHE A 125 -5.66 1.05 -3.63
CA PHE A 125 -6.34 -0.16 -3.13
C PHE A 125 -6.11 -0.37 -1.62
N LYS A 126 -5.59 0.64 -0.91
CA LYS A 126 -5.29 0.48 0.52
C LYS A 126 -6.53 0.05 1.30
N GLY A 127 -6.37 -1.02 2.11
CA GLY A 127 -7.44 -1.54 2.97
C GLY A 127 -8.55 -2.27 2.21
N CYS A 128 -8.33 -2.71 0.97
CA CYS A 128 -9.24 -3.63 0.28
C CYS A 128 -9.10 -5.03 0.91
N LEU A 129 -9.71 -5.22 2.08
CA LEU A 129 -9.52 -6.39 2.94
C LEU A 129 -9.92 -7.72 2.28
N HIS A 130 -10.75 -7.66 1.24
CA HIS A 130 -11.27 -8.82 0.53
C HIS A 130 -10.58 -9.07 -0.82
N LEU A 131 -9.66 -8.20 -1.25
CA LEU A 131 -8.99 -8.30 -2.54
C LEU A 131 -8.06 -9.53 -2.56
N GLU A 132 -8.38 -10.49 -3.45
CA GLU A 132 -7.65 -11.77 -3.59
C GLU A 132 -6.78 -11.81 -4.83
N GLU A 133 -7.22 -11.18 -5.93
CA GLU A 133 -6.52 -11.20 -7.22
C GLU A 133 -6.50 -9.83 -7.89
N VAL A 134 -5.33 -9.47 -8.42
CA VAL A 134 -5.15 -8.28 -9.26
C VAL A 134 -4.42 -8.67 -10.54
N LYS A 135 -5.09 -8.48 -11.69
CA LYS A 135 -4.46 -8.65 -13.00
C LYS A 135 -3.87 -7.32 -13.45
N LEU A 136 -2.54 -7.25 -13.45
CA LEU A 136 -1.79 -6.06 -13.85
C LEU A 136 -1.47 -6.08 -15.35
N PRO A 137 -1.45 -4.92 -16.04
CA PRO A 137 -1.05 -4.84 -17.44
C PRO A 137 0.46 -5.01 -17.59
N GLN A 138 0.90 -5.62 -18.68
CA GLN A 138 2.33 -5.80 -19.00
C GLN A 138 3.10 -4.48 -19.10
N GLY A 139 2.41 -3.41 -19.44
CA GLY A 139 3.02 -2.09 -19.61
C GLY A 139 3.08 -1.23 -18.36
N LEU A 140 2.74 -1.76 -17.18
CA LEU A 140 2.83 -1.04 -15.91
C LEU A 140 4.27 -0.57 -15.65
N LYS A 141 4.44 0.62 -15.08
CA LYS A 141 5.75 1.19 -14.77
C LYS A 141 5.94 1.55 -13.31
N LEU A 142 4.86 1.90 -12.62
CA LEU A 142 4.94 2.41 -11.26
C LEU A 142 3.75 1.94 -10.42
N ILE A 143 4.06 1.40 -9.25
CA ILE A 143 3.12 1.20 -8.14
C ILE A 143 3.56 2.16 -7.03
N LYS A 144 2.72 3.14 -6.69
CA LYS A 144 3.06 4.17 -5.69
C LYS A 144 2.94 3.65 -4.26
N ASP A 145 3.36 4.49 -3.31
CA ASP A 145 3.37 4.19 -1.88
C ASP A 145 1.98 3.76 -1.37
N ASP A 146 1.95 2.82 -0.44
CA ASP A 146 0.73 2.27 0.17
C ASP A 146 -0.32 1.71 -0.82
N ALA A 147 -0.01 1.52 -2.10
CA ALA A 147 -1.01 1.24 -3.14
C ALA A 147 -1.91 0.03 -2.82
N PHE A 148 -1.35 -1.06 -2.31
CA PHE A 148 -2.05 -2.28 -1.91
C PHE A 148 -1.92 -2.57 -0.40
N ARG A 149 -1.46 -1.59 0.38
CA ARG A 149 -1.28 -1.80 1.82
C ARG A 149 -2.60 -2.26 2.47
N ASP A 150 -2.49 -3.18 3.44
CA ASP A 150 -3.62 -3.77 4.17
C ASP A 150 -4.57 -4.62 3.27
N CYS A 151 -4.12 -5.11 2.11
CA CYS A 151 -4.85 -6.09 1.29
C CYS A 151 -4.58 -7.51 1.81
N HIS A 152 -5.09 -7.85 2.99
CA HIS A 152 -4.71 -9.07 3.73
C HIS A 152 -4.96 -10.37 2.98
N LYS A 153 -5.92 -10.41 2.04
CA LYS A 153 -6.28 -11.61 1.27
C LYS A 153 -5.63 -11.70 -0.10
N LEU A 154 -4.85 -10.69 -0.50
CA LEU A 154 -4.17 -10.70 -1.80
C LEU A 154 -3.20 -11.89 -1.88
N LYS A 155 -3.45 -12.80 -2.82
CA LYS A 155 -2.69 -14.06 -2.98
C LYS A 155 -1.88 -14.08 -4.27
N ASN A 156 -2.43 -13.47 -5.33
CA ASN A 156 -1.88 -13.54 -6.67
C ASN A 156 -1.73 -12.13 -7.25
N ILE A 157 -0.49 -11.74 -7.45
CA ILE A 157 -0.14 -10.55 -8.20
C ILE A 157 1.15 -10.82 -8.96
N ASN A 158 1.11 -10.65 -10.28
CA ASN A 158 2.29 -10.85 -11.11
C ASN A 158 2.84 -9.49 -11.54
N ILE A 159 4.02 -9.16 -11.03
CA ILE A 159 4.67 -7.86 -11.24
C ILE A 159 5.96 -8.07 -12.03
N SER A 160 6.09 -7.41 -13.17
CA SER A 160 7.34 -7.41 -13.93
C SER A 160 8.47 -6.76 -13.13
N SER A 161 9.70 -7.28 -13.30
CA SER A 161 10.88 -6.83 -12.55
C SER A 161 11.29 -5.38 -12.86
N ASP A 162 10.77 -4.80 -13.94
CA ASP A 162 11.04 -3.40 -14.34
C ASP A 162 10.03 -2.39 -13.76
N VAL A 163 9.06 -2.86 -12.97
CA VAL A 163 8.10 -1.99 -12.29
C VAL A 163 8.74 -1.39 -11.04
N GLU A 164 8.73 -0.07 -10.97
CA GLU A 164 9.10 0.64 -9.76
C GLU A 164 8.01 0.48 -8.69
N ILE A 165 8.43 0.13 -7.46
CA ILE A 165 7.51 -0.14 -6.36
C ILE A 165 7.80 0.83 -5.21
N GLY A 166 6.79 1.60 -4.84
CA GLY A 166 6.83 2.60 -3.76
C GLY A 166 6.90 2.00 -2.35
N TRP A 167 6.99 2.88 -1.37
CA TRP A 167 7.09 2.49 0.03
C TRP A 167 5.80 1.84 0.53
N SER A 168 5.96 0.78 1.33
CA SER A 168 4.83 0.07 1.95
C SER A 168 3.72 -0.35 0.96
N ALA A 169 4.06 -0.42 -0.34
CA ALA A 169 3.07 -0.70 -1.38
C ALA A 169 2.32 -2.01 -1.15
N PHE A 170 2.96 -3.00 -0.52
CA PHE A 170 2.39 -4.31 -0.17
C PHE A 170 2.46 -4.61 1.32
N GLY A 171 2.64 -3.60 2.16
CA GLY A 171 2.60 -3.77 3.61
C GLY A 171 1.31 -4.43 4.07
N MET A 172 1.38 -5.37 5.01
CA MET A 172 0.23 -6.12 5.54
C MET A 172 -0.54 -6.97 4.50
N CYS A 173 0.04 -7.28 3.35
CA CYS A 173 -0.56 -8.19 2.36
C CYS A 173 -0.28 -9.66 2.74
N ASN A 174 -0.75 -10.10 3.90
CA ASN A 174 -0.39 -11.40 4.49
C ASN A 174 -0.67 -12.61 3.58
N GLY A 175 -1.59 -12.48 2.62
CA GLY A 175 -1.86 -13.51 1.63
C GLY A 175 -0.73 -13.75 0.63
N LEU A 176 0.24 -12.81 0.52
CA LEU A 176 1.43 -12.91 -0.34
C LEU A 176 2.66 -13.46 0.42
N ALA A 177 2.54 -13.71 1.72
CA ALA A 177 3.66 -14.19 2.51
C ALA A 177 4.06 -15.61 2.09
N ASP A 178 5.38 -15.85 2.04
CA ASP A 178 5.95 -17.18 1.84
C ASP A 178 5.80 -18.07 3.10
N GLU A 179 6.34 -19.29 3.05
CA GLU A 179 6.26 -20.28 4.15
C GLU A 179 6.93 -19.77 5.44
N ASP A 180 7.94 -18.94 5.31
CA ASP A 180 8.65 -18.30 6.43
C ASP A 180 7.98 -17.01 6.90
N GLY A 181 6.95 -16.56 6.18
CA GLY A 181 6.16 -15.38 6.50
C GLY A 181 6.71 -14.08 5.95
N PHE A 182 7.65 -14.12 5.00
CA PHE A 182 8.15 -12.91 4.34
C PHE A 182 7.27 -12.52 3.15
N ILE A 183 7.01 -11.23 3.01
CA ILE A 183 6.43 -10.67 1.79
C ILE A 183 7.57 -10.07 0.97
N ILE A 184 8.01 -10.81 -0.07
CA ILE A 184 9.11 -10.41 -0.94
C ILE A 184 8.61 -10.26 -2.37
N ILE A 185 8.74 -9.06 -2.92
CA ILE A 185 8.35 -8.74 -4.29
C ILE A 185 9.52 -7.98 -4.95
N ASN A 186 9.96 -8.42 -6.12
CA ASN A 186 11.05 -7.80 -6.87
C ASN A 186 12.30 -7.53 -6.00
N ARG A 187 12.69 -8.50 -5.15
CA ARG A 187 13.81 -8.42 -4.19
C ARG A 187 13.66 -7.35 -3.10
N ILE A 188 12.44 -6.86 -2.90
CA ILE A 188 12.10 -5.96 -1.80
C ILE A 188 11.35 -6.75 -0.75
N VAL A 189 11.85 -6.76 0.49
CA VAL A 189 11.07 -7.28 1.62
C VAL A 189 10.18 -6.18 2.17
N PHE A 190 8.87 -6.39 2.10
CA PHE A 190 7.86 -5.44 2.57
C PHE A 190 7.42 -5.72 4.00
N GLU A 191 7.46 -6.99 4.41
CA GLU A 191 7.06 -7.37 5.76
C GLU A 191 7.53 -8.79 6.09
N SER A 192 7.72 -9.04 7.39
CA SER A 192 7.91 -10.37 7.92
C SER A 192 7.03 -10.57 9.15
N PRO A 193 6.00 -11.41 9.06
CA PRO A 193 5.25 -11.85 10.25
C PRO A 193 6.14 -12.54 11.29
N ALA A 194 7.26 -13.14 10.87
CA ALA A 194 8.25 -13.73 11.77
C ALA A 194 8.88 -12.70 12.71
N MET A 195 9.02 -11.41 12.29
CA MET A 195 9.56 -10.35 13.14
C MET A 195 8.73 -10.10 14.41
N HIS A 196 7.47 -10.51 14.42
CA HIS A 196 6.60 -10.42 15.60
C HIS A 196 6.70 -11.63 16.53
N ARG A 197 7.30 -12.76 16.05
CA ARG A 197 7.29 -14.04 16.77
C ARG A 197 8.67 -14.50 17.22
N THR A 198 9.76 -13.97 16.68
CA THR A 198 11.12 -14.40 16.95
C THR A 198 11.99 -13.27 17.44
N ALA A 199 12.92 -13.60 18.36
CA ALA A 199 13.90 -12.65 18.86
C ALA A 199 14.97 -12.29 17.80
N ILE A 200 15.18 -13.14 16.81
CA ILE A 200 16.16 -12.99 15.72
C ILE A 200 15.44 -13.24 14.41
N VAL A 201 15.59 -12.30 13.46
CA VAL A 201 15.10 -12.43 12.09
C VAL A 201 16.27 -12.37 11.14
N GLU A 202 16.42 -13.39 10.30
CA GLU A 202 17.37 -13.44 9.21
C GLU A 202 16.62 -13.16 7.89
N ILE A 203 16.98 -12.05 7.24
CA ILE A 203 16.39 -11.68 5.94
C ILE A 203 16.96 -12.64 4.88
N PRO A 204 16.11 -13.23 4.01
CA PRO A 204 16.54 -14.18 3.00
C PRO A 204 17.56 -13.63 2.01
N ASP A 205 18.41 -14.50 1.51
CA ASP A 205 19.35 -14.19 0.43
C ASP A 205 18.62 -13.72 -0.84
N GLY A 206 19.25 -12.79 -1.59
CA GLY A 206 18.66 -12.21 -2.80
C GLY A 206 17.79 -10.99 -2.54
N VAL A 207 17.43 -10.67 -1.30
CA VAL A 207 16.79 -9.40 -0.96
C VAL A 207 17.80 -8.27 -1.14
N GLU A 208 17.41 -7.23 -1.90
CA GLU A 208 18.25 -6.05 -2.16
C GLU A 208 17.78 -4.81 -1.38
N ILE A 209 16.49 -4.74 -1.08
CA ILE A 209 15.89 -3.60 -0.38
C ILE A 209 15.09 -4.09 0.81
N VAL A 210 15.35 -3.52 1.97
CA VAL A 210 14.49 -3.66 3.15
C VAL A 210 13.59 -2.43 3.23
N ASP A 211 12.29 -2.66 3.02
CA ASP A 211 11.28 -1.60 3.06
C ASP A 211 10.70 -1.47 4.47
N HIS A 212 9.43 -1.61 4.63
CA HIS A 212 8.75 -1.49 5.91
C HIS A 212 8.62 -2.88 6.54
N ALA A 213 9.56 -3.21 7.41
CA ALA A 213 9.59 -4.55 8.02
C ALA A 213 8.65 -4.71 9.22
N THR A 214 7.80 -3.71 9.49
CA THR A 214 6.88 -3.76 10.64
C THR A 214 5.61 -2.96 10.37
N PRO A 215 4.46 -3.34 10.97
CA PRO A 215 3.23 -2.57 10.83
C PRO A 215 3.39 -1.15 11.36
N SER A 216 3.05 -0.16 10.54
CA SER A 216 2.88 1.20 11.02
C SER A 216 1.59 1.23 11.85
N GLY A 217 1.71 1.19 13.15
CA GLY A 217 0.57 1.27 14.02
C GLY A 217 0.36 2.68 14.54
N ASP A 218 -0.74 3.30 14.21
CA ASP A 218 -1.50 4.15 15.09
C ASP A 218 -2.54 3.31 15.86
N SER A 219 -2.31 2.02 15.97
CA SER A 219 -3.10 1.14 16.81
C SER A 219 -2.19 0.05 17.36
N GLU A 220 -2.24 -0.12 18.66
CA GLU A 220 -1.93 -1.36 19.34
C GLU A 220 -2.71 -2.51 18.69
N LEU A 221 -2.32 -2.93 17.48
CA LEU A 221 -2.77 -4.19 16.92
C LEU A 221 -2.02 -5.28 17.66
N VAL A 222 -2.48 -5.49 18.88
CA VAL A 222 -2.27 -6.71 19.60
C VAL A 222 -3.01 -7.78 18.80
N TYR A 223 -2.30 -8.61 18.06
CA TYR A 223 -2.88 -9.79 17.47
C TYR A 223 -3.34 -10.72 18.60
N TYR A 224 -4.61 -10.67 18.92
CA TYR A 224 -5.24 -11.62 19.81
C TYR A 224 -5.54 -12.91 19.02
N GLU A 225 -4.66 -13.88 19.06
CA GLU A 225 -5.11 -15.27 18.91
C GLU A 225 -5.97 -15.58 20.12
N LYS A 226 -7.26 -15.87 19.89
CA LYS A 226 -8.24 -16.19 20.95
C LYS A 226 -7.68 -17.28 21.87
N GLY A 227 -7.30 -16.92 23.09
CA GLY A 227 -6.80 -17.85 24.11
C GLY A 227 -5.29 -17.89 24.35
N LYS A 228 -4.49 -16.99 23.73
CA LYS A 228 -3.06 -16.82 24.02
C LYS A 228 -2.78 -15.43 24.56
N GLU A 229 -1.80 -15.32 25.45
CA GLU A 229 -1.26 -14.06 25.94
C GLU A 229 -0.85 -13.14 24.76
N PRO A 230 -1.03 -11.81 24.88
CA PRO A 230 -0.63 -10.87 23.83
C PRO A 230 0.87 -11.00 23.60
N VAL A 231 1.25 -11.55 22.45
CA VAL A 231 2.65 -11.61 22.04
C VAL A 231 3.04 -10.21 21.59
N THR A 232 3.59 -9.42 22.49
CA THR A 232 4.30 -8.19 22.14
C THR A 232 5.53 -8.61 21.35
N GLY A 233 5.48 -8.45 20.02
CA GLY A 233 6.51 -8.87 19.10
C GLY A 233 7.88 -8.23 19.39
N PHE A 234 8.89 -9.04 19.58
CA PHE A 234 10.21 -8.59 20.05
C PHE A 234 11.32 -9.08 19.14
N CYS A 235 11.33 -8.63 17.89
CA CYS A 235 12.56 -8.75 17.14
C CYS A 235 13.64 -7.90 17.81
N ARG A 236 14.65 -8.54 18.37
CA ARG A 236 15.80 -7.87 19.00
C ARG A 236 17.00 -7.77 18.07
N LYS A 237 17.07 -8.66 17.10
CA LYS A 237 18.20 -8.76 16.17
C LYS A 237 17.73 -9.04 14.77
N VAL A 238 18.25 -8.28 13.82
CA VAL A 238 18.06 -8.51 12.39
C VAL A 238 19.41 -8.85 11.76
N ILE A 239 19.44 -9.89 10.94
CA ILE A 239 20.58 -10.28 10.12
C ILE A 239 20.24 -9.99 8.68
N LEU A 240 21.04 -9.16 8.03
CA LEU A 240 20.90 -8.76 6.64
C LEU A 240 21.85 -9.56 5.76
N PRO A 241 21.39 -10.14 4.64
CA PRO A 241 22.24 -10.89 3.73
C PRO A 241 23.20 -9.94 2.96
N SER A 242 24.19 -10.53 2.30
CA SER A 242 25.17 -9.78 1.51
C SER A 242 24.57 -9.06 0.31
N SER A 243 23.37 -9.46 -0.13
CA SER A 243 22.65 -8.87 -1.25
C SER A 243 21.99 -7.54 -0.94
N VAL A 244 21.77 -7.18 0.34
CA VAL A 244 21.10 -5.93 0.72
C VAL A 244 21.93 -4.71 0.33
N LYS A 245 21.32 -3.81 -0.43
CA LYS A 245 21.90 -2.55 -0.92
C LYS A 245 21.28 -1.33 -0.24
N THR A 246 20.01 -1.43 0.15
CA THR A 246 19.25 -0.27 0.67
C THR A 246 18.35 -0.70 1.82
N ILE A 247 18.35 0.09 2.88
CA ILE A 247 17.34 0.04 3.94
C ILE A 247 16.54 1.32 3.81
N ARG A 248 15.24 1.21 3.50
CA ARG A 248 14.37 2.39 3.35
C ARG A 248 14.10 3.07 4.70
N PRO A 249 13.82 4.37 4.71
CA PRO A 249 13.34 5.06 5.90
C PRO A 249 12.14 4.31 6.49
N THR A 250 12.09 4.17 7.81
CA THR A 250 11.03 3.41 8.50
C THR A 250 11.05 1.88 8.36
N ALA A 251 12.09 1.29 7.77
CA ALA A 251 12.22 -0.17 7.68
C ALA A 251 12.10 -0.88 9.04
N PHE A 252 12.50 -0.24 10.12
CA PHE A 252 12.45 -0.76 11.50
C PHE A 252 11.76 0.22 12.45
N PRO A 253 10.45 0.47 12.33
CA PRO A 253 9.77 1.56 13.04
C PRO A 253 9.61 1.37 14.55
N TRP A 254 9.90 0.18 15.09
CA TRP A 254 9.62 -0.08 16.52
C TRP A 254 10.88 -0.22 17.36
N GLY A 255 10.89 0.50 18.48
CA GLY A 255 11.98 0.68 19.41
C GLY A 255 12.51 -0.56 20.14
N ASN A 256 12.21 -1.79 19.72
CA ASN A 256 12.67 -3.01 20.38
C ASN A 256 13.90 -3.65 19.72
N LEU A 257 14.27 -3.24 18.51
CA LEU A 257 15.48 -3.72 17.84
C LEU A 257 16.74 -3.25 18.62
N VAL A 258 17.60 -4.20 18.96
CA VAL A 258 18.81 -3.96 19.76
C VAL A 258 20.07 -4.10 18.91
N GLU A 259 20.04 -4.99 17.93
CA GLU A 259 21.21 -5.29 17.10
C GLU A 259 20.83 -5.49 15.62
N ILE A 260 21.65 -4.94 14.75
CA ILE A 260 21.66 -5.24 13.32
C ILE A 260 23.00 -5.88 12.99
N VAL A 261 23.00 -6.99 12.28
CA VAL A 261 24.17 -7.62 11.69
C VAL A 261 24.00 -7.58 10.18
N SER A 262 24.91 -6.92 9.47
CA SER A 262 24.91 -6.90 8.02
C SER A 262 26.06 -7.74 7.48
N ARG A 263 25.76 -8.61 6.53
CA ARG A 263 26.76 -9.35 5.74
C ARG A 263 27.12 -8.62 4.44
N SER A 264 26.49 -7.47 4.18
CA SER A 264 26.73 -6.67 2.98
C SER A 264 27.91 -5.72 3.18
N ASN A 265 28.80 -5.67 2.18
CA ASN A 265 29.86 -4.67 2.05
C ASN A 265 29.38 -3.37 1.39
N ALA A 266 28.13 -3.33 0.90
CA ALA A 266 27.58 -2.15 0.28
C ALA A 266 27.42 -1.01 1.30
N ASN A 267 27.52 0.23 0.84
CA ASN A 267 27.09 1.41 1.58
C ASN A 267 25.60 1.26 1.91
N ILE A 268 25.31 0.67 3.06
CA ILE A 268 23.94 0.58 3.53
C ILE A 268 23.54 2.00 3.93
N THR A 269 22.78 2.64 3.06
CA THR A 269 22.13 3.90 3.39
C THR A 269 21.10 3.61 4.47
N VAL A 270 21.53 3.74 5.72
CA VAL A 270 20.62 3.64 6.86
C VAL A 270 19.87 4.97 6.87
N GLY A 271 18.77 5.05 6.13
CA GLY A 271 17.88 6.21 6.15
C GLY A 271 17.34 6.47 7.56
N LEU A 272 16.39 7.38 7.71
CA LEU A 272 15.66 7.68 8.96
C LEU A 272 14.86 6.48 9.51
N SER A 273 15.48 5.29 9.48
CA SER A 273 14.84 3.99 9.72
C SER A 273 14.54 3.73 11.20
N PHE A 274 14.97 4.64 12.08
CA PHE A 274 14.86 4.44 13.52
C PHE A 274 14.03 5.56 14.15
N PRO A 275 12.83 5.25 14.63
CA PRO A 275 11.99 6.23 15.29
C PRO A 275 12.55 6.65 16.66
N TRP A 276 12.01 7.72 17.17
CA TRP A 276 12.29 8.21 18.51
C TRP A 276 12.14 7.08 19.54
N GLY A 277 13.16 6.89 20.38
CA GLY A 277 13.15 5.88 21.44
C GLY A 277 13.68 4.50 21.03
N THR A 278 14.41 4.40 19.90
CA THR A 278 15.06 3.14 19.52
C THR A 278 15.91 2.56 20.65
N LYS A 279 15.82 1.24 20.84
CA LYS A 279 16.68 0.46 21.74
C LYS A 279 17.95 -0.06 21.07
N LEU A 280 18.18 0.32 19.81
CA LEU A 280 19.34 -0.12 19.04
C LEU A 280 20.66 0.27 19.76
N LYS A 281 21.49 -0.72 20.01
CA LYS A 281 22.76 -0.55 20.73
C LYS A 281 23.97 -0.92 19.89
N LYS A 282 23.78 -1.78 18.88
CA LYS A 282 24.89 -2.32 18.12
C LYS A 282 24.54 -2.49 16.65
N ILE A 283 25.44 -2.09 15.77
CA ILE A 283 25.43 -2.43 14.35
C ILE A 283 26.73 -3.16 14.06
N THR A 284 26.67 -4.38 13.55
CA THR A 284 27.82 -5.17 13.10
C THR A 284 27.87 -5.15 11.59
N LEU A 285 29.01 -4.78 11.02
CA LEU A 285 29.27 -4.68 9.60
C LEU A 285 30.46 -5.59 9.23
N PRO A 286 30.57 -6.06 7.98
CA PRO A 286 31.74 -6.77 7.50
C PRO A 286 33.01 -5.91 7.62
N LYS A 287 34.14 -6.55 7.82
CA LYS A 287 35.44 -5.87 7.82
C LYS A 287 35.68 -5.26 6.45
N GLY A 288 35.92 -3.93 6.41
CA GLY A 288 36.10 -3.15 5.19
C GLY A 288 34.84 -2.52 4.62
N ALA A 289 33.66 -2.69 5.27
CA ALA A 289 32.48 -1.95 4.89
C ALA A 289 32.68 -0.43 5.17
N GLU A 290 32.23 0.38 4.23
CA GLU A 290 32.27 1.85 4.37
C GLU A 290 30.92 2.36 4.87
N LEU A 291 30.95 3.22 5.88
CA LEU A 291 29.79 3.99 6.28
C LEU A 291 29.74 5.29 5.45
N PRO A 292 28.56 5.72 4.99
CA PRO A 292 28.44 7.04 4.38
C PRO A 292 28.90 8.12 5.37
N PRO A 293 29.41 9.26 4.91
CA PRO A 293 30.04 10.29 5.76
C PRO A 293 29.17 10.80 6.91
N ASN A 294 27.88 10.56 6.88
CA ASN A 294 26.94 10.84 7.96
C ASN A 294 25.72 9.91 7.89
N PRO A 295 25.87 8.63 8.28
CA PRO A 295 24.81 7.63 8.14
C PRO A 295 23.54 7.97 8.91
N PHE A 296 23.59 8.96 9.82
CA PHE A 296 22.51 9.35 10.71
C PHE A 296 22.09 10.82 10.57
N SER A 297 22.59 11.56 9.56
CA SER A 297 22.35 13.01 9.49
C SER A 297 21.19 13.38 8.58
N TYR A 298 20.04 13.61 9.20
CA TYR A 298 19.07 14.55 8.64
C TYR A 298 18.86 15.79 9.52
N ASN A 299 19.21 15.76 10.79
CA ASN A 299 19.39 16.96 11.63
C ASN A 299 20.23 16.66 12.89
N ALA A 300 20.75 17.71 13.53
CA ALA A 300 21.63 17.60 14.70
C ALA A 300 20.96 16.95 15.94
N GLU A 301 19.65 16.91 16.01
CA GLU A 301 18.87 16.31 17.09
C GLU A 301 18.82 14.79 16.97
N TYR A 302 18.74 14.28 15.72
CA TYR A 302 18.87 12.86 15.42
C TYR A 302 20.27 12.32 15.72
N ALA A 303 21.32 13.08 15.40
CA ALA A 303 22.70 12.68 15.73
C ALA A 303 22.92 12.42 17.22
N LYS A 304 22.22 13.13 18.12
CA LYS A 304 22.27 12.90 19.57
C LYS A 304 21.62 11.59 19.99
N THR A 305 20.56 11.17 19.32
CA THR A 305 19.85 9.91 19.61
C THR A 305 20.69 8.69 19.26
N PHE A 306 21.58 8.80 18.28
CA PHE A 306 22.48 7.73 17.82
C PHE A 306 23.86 7.75 18.45
N ALA A 307 24.22 8.74 19.27
CA ALA A 307 25.54 8.86 19.93
C ALA A 307 25.90 7.68 20.83
N GLY A 308 24.96 6.81 21.19
CA GLY A 308 25.17 5.60 22.00
C GLY A 308 25.23 4.28 21.20
N ILE A 309 25.12 4.30 19.86
CA ILE A 309 25.15 3.06 19.06
C ILE A 309 26.61 2.66 18.79
N LYS A 310 26.97 1.44 19.20
CA LYS A 310 28.28 0.85 18.91
C LYS A 310 28.29 0.27 17.50
N ILE A 311 29.17 0.76 16.64
CA ILE A 311 29.45 0.17 15.34
C ILE A 311 30.67 -0.73 15.47
N VAL A 312 30.55 -1.98 15.00
CA VAL A 312 31.58 -2.99 15.10
C VAL A 312 31.85 -3.57 13.73
N PHE A 313 33.11 -3.69 13.34
CA PHE A 313 33.53 -4.32 12.09
C PHE A 313 34.11 -5.69 12.40
N GLU A 314 33.49 -6.73 11.89
CA GLU A 314 33.87 -8.13 12.14
C GLU A 314 33.99 -8.92 10.82
N SER A 315 34.73 -10.01 10.84
CA SER A 315 34.70 -11.00 9.77
C SER A 315 33.44 -11.85 9.96
N ILE A 316 32.43 -11.61 9.12
CA ILE A 316 31.10 -12.24 9.19
C ILE A 316 30.95 -13.24 8.03
#